data_4e8d6b9877539e42f96caa21687f7f18
#
_entry.id   4e8d6b9877539e42f96caa21687f7f18
#
_cell.length_a   1.000
_cell.length_b   1.000
_cell.length_c   1.000
_cell.angle_alpha   90.00
_cell.angle_beta   90.00
_cell.angle_gamma   90.00
#
_symmetry.space_group_name_H-M   'P 1'
#
loop_
_entity.id
_entity.type
_entity.pdbx_description
1 polymer ?
#
loop_
_entity_poly.entity_id
_entity_poly.type
_entity_poly.pdbx_seq_one_letter_code
_entity_poly.pdbx_strand_id
1 'polypeptide(L)'
;MQTMNGQHVIQVSDLTVAFTTPERSVEAVRDLSFHVGKGETLAIVGESGSGKSVTSLALMRLVEFGNGRIMRGSILLRRRDGGVLDLAAASEMEMRTVRGADIAMIFQEPMTSLNPSFTAGDQIAEALQLHQGMDRAAALAETLRLLEVVRIPDARAVRGRYPHQLSGGMRQRIMIAMALSCRPQVLIADEPTTALDVTIQAQILQLIRQLQQEMDMGVIFITHDMGVVAEVADRVMVMHRGDKVEENDSDALFGNPQQAYTRALLSAVPRLGSMKGSDQPAPFALLDITQKNDAPAAAASPASTARYDQGPLLQVDKLTTQFDIASGLFGKISHRVHAVEQVSFDLYPGETLAVVGESGCGKTTTGRSLAQLERIRSGKVTFQGQDISLLRGKEMQSLRRHIQFIFQDPFASLDPRVTIGYSIMEPLLIHGVAKGREAEQRVSWLMEKCGLAPEMIDRYPHEFSGGQRQRICIARALALNPKVIIADESVSALDVSIQAQIVNLLLDLQRELDLSILFISHDMAVVERISHRVVVMYLGQVVEIGPRRAVFENPQHPYTKKLMAAVPVADPSYRHRQHSLLVDEIPSVVRHVNDKPLVQPLVQVDEGHFVARHAVGVY
;
A
#
# COMPACT_ATOMS: atom_id res chain seq x y z
N MET A 1 -18.75 19.40 -35.09
CA MET A 1 -18.94 18.16 -34.32
C MET A 1 -17.66 17.36 -34.44
N GLN A 2 -16.93 17.16 -33.36
CA GLN A 2 -15.79 16.25 -33.36
C GLN A 2 -16.34 14.83 -33.54
N THR A 3 -15.87 14.11 -34.56
CA THR A 3 -16.31 12.74 -34.84
C THR A 3 -15.41 11.79 -34.07
N MET A 4 -15.99 11.02 -33.16
CA MET A 4 -15.31 9.95 -32.42
C MET A 4 -15.05 8.77 -33.35
N ASN A 5 -13.83 8.18 -33.28
CA ASN A 5 -13.51 6.95 -34.02
C ASN A 5 -14.45 5.80 -33.56
N GLY A 6 -14.94 5.00 -34.50
CA GLY A 6 -15.89 3.92 -34.24
C GLY A 6 -15.42 2.85 -33.24
N GLN A 7 -14.12 2.71 -33.04
CA GLN A 7 -13.51 1.75 -32.12
C GLN A 7 -13.35 2.27 -30.69
N HIS A 8 -13.42 3.61 -30.48
CA HIS A 8 -13.22 4.20 -29.16
C HIS A 8 -14.53 4.20 -28.36
N VAL A 9 -14.44 3.91 -27.05
CA VAL A 9 -15.54 4.05 -26.08
C VAL A 9 -15.48 5.39 -25.37
N ILE A 10 -14.26 5.92 -25.14
CA ILE A 10 -14.05 7.29 -24.61
C ILE A 10 -12.88 7.94 -25.36
N GLN A 11 -13.01 9.24 -25.64
CA GLN A 11 -11.97 10.05 -26.27
C GLN A 11 -11.91 11.40 -25.58
N VAL A 12 -10.74 11.74 -25.10
CA VAL A 12 -10.42 13.02 -24.44
C VAL A 12 -9.52 13.84 -25.36
N SER A 13 -9.84 15.11 -25.54
CA SER A 13 -9.06 16.02 -26.40
C SER A 13 -8.83 17.34 -25.67
N ASP A 14 -7.55 17.73 -25.54
CA ASP A 14 -7.04 18.99 -25.02
C ASP A 14 -7.63 19.38 -23.63
N LEU A 15 -7.85 18.37 -22.78
CA LEU A 15 -8.45 18.55 -21.47
C LEU A 15 -7.52 19.35 -20.54
N THR A 16 -8.03 20.47 -20.03
CA THR A 16 -7.36 21.27 -19.01
C THR A 16 -8.28 21.44 -17.81
N VAL A 17 -7.78 21.08 -16.62
CA VAL A 17 -8.51 21.17 -15.35
C VAL A 17 -7.75 22.06 -14.39
N ALA A 18 -8.43 23.06 -13.80
CA ALA A 18 -7.86 23.98 -12.84
C ALA A 18 -8.67 24.02 -11.54
N PHE A 19 -7.96 24.22 -10.43
CA PHE A 19 -8.53 24.53 -9.12
C PHE A 19 -8.26 25.99 -8.79
N THR A 20 -9.31 26.72 -8.46
CA THR A 20 -9.22 28.14 -8.14
C THR A 20 -9.45 28.36 -6.65
N THR A 21 -8.45 28.92 -5.97
CA THR A 21 -8.55 29.42 -4.61
C THR A 21 -8.57 30.95 -4.66
N PRO A 22 -8.97 31.65 -3.59
CA PRO A 22 -8.93 33.14 -3.56
C PRO A 22 -7.53 33.69 -3.85
N GLU A 23 -6.48 32.95 -3.59
CA GLU A 23 -5.08 33.42 -3.68
C GLU A 23 -4.40 33.01 -5.01
N ARG A 24 -4.81 31.91 -5.63
CA ARG A 24 -4.19 31.39 -6.87
C ARG A 24 -5.09 30.44 -7.63
N SER A 25 -4.84 30.33 -8.94
CA SER A 25 -5.34 29.25 -9.79
C SER A 25 -4.21 28.29 -10.11
N VAL A 26 -4.47 26.98 -9.95
CA VAL A 26 -3.50 25.91 -10.24
C VAL A 26 -4.10 24.99 -11.28
N GLU A 27 -3.45 24.89 -12.44
CA GLU A 27 -3.79 23.90 -13.45
C GLU A 27 -3.22 22.53 -13.04
N ALA A 28 -4.12 21.63 -12.66
CA ALA A 28 -3.78 20.29 -12.22
C ALA A 28 -3.62 19.29 -13.38
N VAL A 29 -4.27 19.57 -14.52
CA VAL A 29 -4.15 18.83 -15.78
C VAL A 29 -4.07 19.83 -16.92
N ARG A 30 -3.13 19.65 -17.84
CA ARG A 30 -2.87 20.56 -18.97
C ARG A 30 -2.87 19.80 -20.29
N ASP A 31 -3.69 20.28 -21.25
CA ASP A 31 -3.74 19.82 -22.65
C ASP A 31 -3.73 18.30 -22.82
N LEU A 32 -4.42 17.56 -21.93
CA LEU A 32 -4.40 16.12 -21.91
C LEU A 32 -5.30 15.55 -23.00
N SER A 33 -4.71 14.73 -23.89
CA SER A 33 -5.43 14.04 -24.96
C SER A 33 -5.09 12.55 -24.94
N PHE A 34 -6.11 11.68 -24.94
CA PHE A 34 -6.00 10.22 -25.03
C PHE A 34 -7.34 9.59 -25.44
N HIS A 35 -7.33 8.32 -25.71
CA HIS A 35 -8.54 7.54 -25.98
C HIS A 35 -8.45 6.14 -25.39
N VAL A 36 -9.60 5.47 -25.23
CA VAL A 36 -9.67 4.07 -24.84
C VAL A 36 -10.65 3.34 -25.77
N GLY A 37 -10.24 2.19 -26.28
CA GLY A 37 -11.02 1.30 -27.11
C GLY A 37 -11.90 0.35 -26.30
N LYS A 38 -12.76 -0.41 -26.99
CA LYS A 38 -13.49 -1.53 -26.41
C LYS A 38 -12.53 -2.64 -26.01
N GLY A 39 -12.73 -3.20 -24.81
CA GLY A 39 -11.89 -4.28 -24.29
C GLY A 39 -10.45 -3.88 -23.99
N GLU A 40 -10.09 -2.60 -24.16
CA GLU A 40 -8.76 -2.06 -23.92
C GLU A 40 -8.58 -1.60 -22.48
N THR A 41 -7.41 -1.84 -21.89
CA THR A 41 -6.96 -1.23 -20.63
C THR A 41 -5.89 -0.19 -20.90
N LEU A 42 -6.21 1.10 -20.65
CA LEU A 42 -5.24 2.18 -20.58
C LEU A 42 -4.83 2.40 -19.12
N ALA A 43 -3.55 2.17 -18.81
CA ALA A 43 -3.01 2.57 -17.50
C ALA A 43 -2.54 4.02 -17.51
N ILE A 44 -2.88 4.78 -16.47
CA ILE A 44 -2.38 6.13 -16.21
C ILE A 44 -1.47 6.07 -14.99
N VAL A 45 -0.19 6.37 -15.18
CA VAL A 45 0.84 6.26 -14.16
C VAL A 45 1.57 7.57 -13.91
N GLY A 46 2.23 7.70 -12.77
CA GLY A 46 3.02 8.87 -12.38
C GLY A 46 3.03 9.04 -10.87
N GLU A 47 3.85 9.94 -10.37
CA GLU A 47 3.94 10.25 -8.93
C GLU A 47 2.68 10.96 -8.41
N SER A 48 2.55 11.02 -7.07
CA SER A 48 1.49 11.76 -6.40
C SER A 48 1.49 13.23 -6.82
N GLY A 49 0.31 13.79 -7.06
CA GLY A 49 0.19 15.15 -7.59
C GLY A 49 0.46 15.31 -9.09
N SER A 50 0.67 14.22 -9.86
CA SER A 50 0.83 14.30 -11.32
C SER A 50 -0.47 14.56 -12.09
N GLY A 51 -1.62 14.57 -11.44
CA GLY A 51 -2.93 14.86 -12.06
C GLY A 51 -3.78 13.62 -12.39
N LYS A 52 -3.35 12.39 -12.05
CA LYS A 52 -4.06 11.13 -12.37
C LYS A 52 -5.50 11.11 -11.83
N SER A 53 -5.67 11.25 -10.52
CA SER A 53 -7.01 11.22 -9.90
C SER A 53 -7.85 12.45 -10.26
N VAL A 54 -7.20 13.59 -10.57
CA VAL A 54 -7.92 14.75 -11.11
C VAL A 54 -8.47 14.44 -12.51
N THR A 55 -7.72 13.73 -13.33
CA THR A 55 -8.19 13.27 -14.65
C THR A 55 -9.41 12.35 -14.49
N SER A 56 -9.38 11.33 -13.62
CA SER A 56 -10.50 10.43 -13.39
C SER A 56 -11.76 11.16 -12.89
N LEU A 57 -11.59 12.07 -11.92
CA LEU A 57 -12.68 12.89 -11.42
C LEU A 57 -13.24 13.86 -12.48
N ALA A 58 -12.40 14.37 -13.40
CA ALA A 58 -12.84 15.20 -14.50
C ALA A 58 -13.70 14.42 -15.52
N LEU A 59 -13.33 13.17 -15.84
CA LEU A 59 -14.15 12.29 -16.69
C LEU A 59 -15.55 12.06 -16.11
N MET A 60 -15.65 12.01 -14.78
CA MET A 60 -16.92 11.90 -14.05
C MET A 60 -17.57 13.25 -13.74
N ARG A 61 -16.92 14.38 -14.09
CA ARG A 61 -17.28 15.76 -13.68
C ARG A 61 -17.46 15.93 -12.17
N LEU A 62 -16.73 15.12 -11.38
CA LEU A 62 -16.73 15.22 -9.93
C LEU A 62 -15.78 16.31 -9.41
N VAL A 63 -14.85 16.81 -10.23
CA VAL A 63 -13.95 17.92 -9.88
C VAL A 63 -14.71 19.19 -9.49
N GLU A 64 -15.91 19.41 -10.06
CA GLU A 64 -16.74 20.57 -9.81
C GLU A 64 -17.25 20.67 -8.37
N PHE A 65 -17.38 19.54 -7.67
CA PHE A 65 -17.76 19.48 -6.25
C PHE A 65 -16.61 19.87 -5.30
N GLY A 66 -15.35 19.90 -5.80
CA GLY A 66 -14.14 20.24 -5.06
C GLY A 66 -13.47 21.56 -5.50
N ASN A 67 -14.24 22.52 -6.00
CA ASN A 67 -13.74 23.81 -6.53
C ASN A 67 -12.83 23.68 -7.78
N GLY A 68 -12.82 22.51 -8.43
CA GLY A 68 -12.17 22.31 -9.72
C GLY A 68 -13.10 22.64 -10.88
N ARG A 69 -12.55 23.02 -12.03
CA ARG A 69 -13.30 23.28 -13.26
C ARG A 69 -12.55 22.74 -14.47
N ILE A 70 -13.32 22.19 -15.42
CA ILE A 70 -12.83 21.94 -16.77
C ILE A 70 -12.77 23.28 -17.48
N MET A 71 -11.56 23.76 -17.76
CA MET A 71 -11.32 25.06 -18.40
C MET A 71 -11.46 24.98 -19.91
N ARG A 72 -11.03 23.87 -20.51
CA ARG A 72 -11.13 23.59 -21.94
C ARG A 72 -11.01 22.11 -22.24
N GLY A 73 -11.28 21.74 -23.48
CA GLY A 73 -11.22 20.36 -23.98
C GLY A 73 -12.61 19.74 -24.11
N SER A 74 -12.64 18.51 -24.62
CA SER A 74 -13.85 17.71 -24.78
C SER A 74 -13.63 16.29 -24.27
N ILE A 75 -14.70 15.67 -23.78
CA ILE A 75 -14.71 14.29 -23.27
C ILE A 75 -15.85 13.55 -23.94
N LEU A 76 -15.58 12.90 -25.07
CA LEU A 76 -16.59 12.18 -25.84
C LEU A 76 -16.73 10.75 -25.31
N LEU A 77 -17.93 10.40 -24.85
CA LEU A 77 -18.30 9.06 -24.40
C LEU A 77 -19.30 8.43 -25.38
N ARG A 78 -19.03 7.21 -25.82
CA ARG A 78 -19.97 6.39 -26.56
C ARG A 78 -20.89 5.68 -25.59
N ARG A 79 -22.17 5.96 -25.71
CA ARG A 79 -23.23 5.33 -24.89
C ARG A 79 -23.61 3.95 -25.43
N ARG A 80 -24.35 3.20 -24.64
CA ARG A 80 -24.85 1.86 -25.03
C ARG A 80 -25.79 1.88 -26.24
N ASP A 81 -26.55 2.94 -26.40
CA ASP A 81 -27.43 3.16 -27.56
C ASP A 81 -26.69 3.53 -28.85
N GLY A 82 -25.33 3.63 -28.77
CA GLY A 82 -24.48 4.02 -29.87
C GLY A 82 -24.33 5.56 -30.02
N GLY A 83 -25.09 6.34 -29.30
CA GLY A 83 -24.96 7.80 -29.27
C GLY A 83 -23.61 8.24 -28.67
N VAL A 84 -23.15 9.44 -29.04
CA VAL A 84 -21.94 10.07 -28.48
C VAL A 84 -22.35 11.30 -27.70
N LEU A 85 -21.90 11.40 -26.45
CA LEU A 85 -22.15 12.52 -25.55
C LEU A 85 -20.80 13.17 -25.17
N ASP A 86 -20.73 14.49 -25.26
CA ASP A 86 -19.59 15.23 -24.69
C ASP A 86 -19.87 15.50 -23.21
N LEU A 87 -19.16 14.78 -22.34
CA LEU A 87 -19.30 14.88 -20.88
C LEU A 87 -18.87 16.25 -20.35
N ALA A 88 -17.92 16.93 -21.03
CA ALA A 88 -17.45 18.25 -20.61
C ALA A 88 -18.54 19.32 -20.76
N ALA A 89 -19.42 19.17 -21.76
CA ALA A 89 -20.51 20.09 -22.07
C ALA A 89 -21.89 19.62 -21.55
N ALA A 90 -21.98 18.37 -21.07
CA ALA A 90 -23.26 17.77 -20.64
C ALA A 90 -23.87 18.50 -19.44
N SER A 91 -25.19 18.57 -19.39
CA SER A 91 -25.93 19.04 -18.21
C SER A 91 -25.81 18.07 -17.04
N GLU A 92 -26.03 18.53 -15.81
CA GLU A 92 -26.03 17.65 -14.64
C GLU A 92 -27.11 16.57 -14.72
N MET A 93 -28.22 16.86 -15.36
CA MET A 93 -29.28 15.87 -15.58
C MET A 93 -28.82 14.73 -16.53
N GLU A 94 -28.10 15.07 -17.59
CA GLU A 94 -27.48 14.09 -18.48
C GLU A 94 -26.39 13.28 -17.75
N MET A 95 -25.52 13.95 -16.98
CA MET A 95 -24.48 13.27 -16.18
C MET A 95 -25.05 12.26 -15.20
N ARG A 96 -26.20 12.52 -14.59
CA ARG A 96 -26.89 11.55 -13.72
C ARG A 96 -27.35 10.30 -14.45
N THR A 97 -27.65 10.38 -15.74
CA THR A 97 -28.00 9.19 -16.54
C THR A 97 -26.79 8.39 -16.98
N VAL A 98 -25.60 8.99 -16.96
CA VAL A 98 -24.34 8.41 -17.43
C VAL A 98 -23.52 7.80 -16.30
N ARG A 99 -23.40 8.53 -15.17
CA ARG A 99 -22.69 8.06 -13.98
C ARG A 99 -23.33 6.80 -13.42
N GLY A 100 -22.55 5.74 -13.26
CA GLY A 100 -22.99 4.42 -12.80
C GLY A 100 -23.65 3.56 -13.86
N ALA A 101 -24.14 4.14 -14.97
CA ALA A 101 -24.73 3.42 -16.08
C ALA A 101 -23.73 3.16 -17.23
N ASP A 102 -23.28 4.21 -17.91
CA ASP A 102 -22.38 4.10 -19.08
C ASP A 102 -20.91 4.21 -18.68
N ILE A 103 -20.59 5.01 -17.64
CA ILE A 103 -19.27 5.14 -17.04
C ILE A 103 -19.37 4.92 -15.53
N ALA A 104 -18.51 4.06 -14.99
CA ALA A 104 -18.46 3.75 -13.56
C ALA A 104 -17.06 3.94 -13.01
N MET A 105 -16.96 4.15 -11.70
CA MET A 105 -15.68 4.41 -11.04
C MET A 105 -15.53 3.57 -9.77
N ILE A 106 -14.35 2.98 -9.61
CA ILE A 106 -13.85 2.42 -8.36
C ILE A 106 -12.93 3.47 -7.76
N PHE A 107 -13.29 3.98 -6.57
CA PHE A 107 -12.52 5.03 -5.89
C PHE A 107 -11.35 4.47 -5.09
N GLN A 108 -10.35 5.30 -4.87
CA GLN A 108 -9.10 4.97 -4.18
C GLN A 108 -9.30 4.42 -2.76
N GLU A 109 -10.26 4.95 -2.01
CA GLU A 109 -10.49 4.55 -0.61
C GLU A 109 -11.82 3.80 -0.43
N PRO A 110 -11.79 2.46 -0.19
CA PRO A 110 -13.01 1.69 0.09
C PRO A 110 -13.73 2.09 1.38
N MET A 111 -12.98 2.70 2.32
CA MET A 111 -13.52 3.10 3.62
C MET A 111 -14.48 4.28 3.53
N THR A 112 -14.22 5.21 2.62
CA THR A 112 -15.00 6.45 2.42
C THR A 112 -16.02 6.33 1.29
N SER A 113 -15.86 5.35 0.40
CA SER A 113 -16.69 5.17 -0.80
C SER A 113 -18.03 4.48 -0.52
N LEU A 114 -18.09 3.62 0.51
CA LEU A 114 -19.33 2.97 0.92
C LEU A 114 -20.00 3.77 2.03
N ASN A 115 -21.31 4.04 1.89
CA ASN A 115 -22.08 4.72 2.93
C ASN A 115 -22.24 3.80 4.16
N PRO A 116 -21.73 4.20 5.34
CA PRO A 116 -21.76 3.35 6.55
C PRO A 116 -23.16 3.10 7.10
N SER A 117 -24.16 3.88 6.69
CA SER A 117 -25.55 3.81 7.17
C SER A 117 -26.41 2.81 6.40
N PHE A 118 -25.95 2.28 5.26
CA PHE A 118 -26.66 1.33 4.42
C PHE A 118 -25.93 -0.01 4.36
N THR A 119 -26.67 -1.09 4.17
CA THR A 119 -26.05 -2.41 3.99
C THR A 119 -25.36 -2.51 2.63
N ALA A 120 -24.41 -3.44 2.49
CA ALA A 120 -23.75 -3.71 1.23
C ALA A 120 -24.73 -4.03 0.11
N GLY A 121 -25.78 -4.80 0.42
CA GLY A 121 -26.80 -5.18 -0.56
C GLY A 121 -27.69 -4.02 -0.99
N ASP A 122 -28.07 -3.14 -0.07
CA ASP A 122 -28.91 -1.98 -0.41
C ASP A 122 -28.19 -1.03 -1.36
N GLN A 123 -26.88 -0.80 -1.18
CA GLN A 123 -26.11 0.09 -2.04
C GLN A 123 -25.94 -0.43 -3.47
N ILE A 124 -25.75 -1.75 -3.65
CA ILE A 124 -25.73 -2.36 -4.99
C ILE A 124 -27.14 -2.33 -5.63
N ALA A 125 -28.17 -2.67 -4.85
CA ALA A 125 -29.54 -2.69 -5.33
C ALA A 125 -30.05 -1.30 -5.74
N GLU A 126 -29.61 -0.23 -5.07
CA GLU A 126 -29.93 1.16 -5.41
C GLU A 126 -29.48 1.49 -6.85
N ALA A 127 -28.24 1.14 -7.22
CA ALA A 127 -27.74 1.37 -8.57
C ALA A 127 -28.58 0.63 -9.64
N LEU A 128 -28.98 -0.60 -9.38
CA LEU A 128 -29.82 -1.41 -10.27
C LEU A 128 -31.23 -0.81 -10.41
N GLN A 129 -31.82 -0.37 -9.32
CA GLN A 129 -33.14 0.30 -9.35
C GLN A 129 -33.10 1.61 -10.12
N LEU A 130 -32.08 2.44 -9.84
CA LEU A 130 -31.96 3.76 -10.43
C LEU A 130 -31.69 3.72 -11.94
N HIS A 131 -30.76 2.87 -12.38
CA HIS A 131 -30.24 2.87 -13.75
C HIS A 131 -30.82 1.79 -14.65
N GLN A 132 -31.33 0.69 -14.09
CA GLN A 132 -31.95 -0.39 -14.85
C GLN A 132 -33.46 -0.51 -14.65
N GLY A 133 -34.05 0.33 -13.77
CA GLY A 133 -35.49 0.30 -13.52
C GLY A 133 -35.99 -0.99 -12.86
N MET A 134 -35.10 -1.76 -12.23
CA MET A 134 -35.47 -3.00 -11.56
C MET A 134 -36.36 -2.72 -10.35
N ASP A 135 -37.35 -3.56 -10.11
CA ASP A 135 -38.05 -3.56 -8.84
C ASP A 135 -37.12 -4.05 -7.71
N ARG A 136 -37.51 -3.82 -6.45
CA ARG A 136 -36.69 -4.15 -5.28
C ARG A 136 -36.35 -5.65 -5.22
N ALA A 137 -37.28 -6.54 -5.57
CA ALA A 137 -37.05 -7.99 -5.47
C ALA A 137 -36.06 -8.46 -6.54
N ALA A 138 -36.20 -8.00 -7.78
CA ALA A 138 -35.29 -8.29 -8.88
C ALA A 138 -33.89 -7.68 -8.60
N ALA A 139 -33.80 -6.45 -8.10
CA ALA A 139 -32.54 -5.80 -7.73
C ALA A 139 -31.80 -6.57 -6.62
N LEU A 140 -32.50 -7.05 -5.60
CA LEU A 140 -31.90 -7.86 -4.53
C LEU A 140 -31.43 -9.24 -5.00
N ALA A 141 -32.14 -9.86 -5.94
CA ALA A 141 -31.72 -11.13 -6.54
C ALA A 141 -30.47 -10.96 -7.41
N GLU A 142 -30.41 -9.91 -8.23
CA GLU A 142 -29.23 -9.59 -9.04
C GLU A 142 -28.05 -9.15 -8.16
N THR A 143 -28.29 -8.41 -7.07
CA THR A 143 -27.26 -8.10 -6.07
C THR A 143 -26.60 -9.35 -5.51
N LEU A 144 -27.39 -10.38 -5.18
CA LEU A 144 -26.83 -11.64 -4.69
C LEU A 144 -25.93 -12.30 -5.73
N ARG A 145 -26.40 -12.35 -7.00
CA ARG A 145 -25.61 -12.87 -8.12
C ARG A 145 -24.29 -12.10 -8.31
N LEU A 146 -24.31 -10.76 -8.22
CA LEU A 146 -23.13 -9.92 -8.34
C LEU A 146 -22.14 -10.17 -7.20
N LEU A 147 -22.62 -10.32 -5.96
CA LEU A 147 -21.76 -10.66 -4.81
C LEU A 147 -21.09 -12.04 -4.99
N GLU A 148 -21.79 -13.01 -5.59
CA GLU A 148 -21.22 -14.31 -5.93
C GLU A 148 -20.17 -14.19 -7.06
N VAL A 149 -20.42 -13.39 -8.10
CA VAL A 149 -19.48 -13.12 -9.19
C VAL A 149 -18.19 -12.50 -8.69
N VAL A 150 -18.26 -11.54 -7.75
CA VAL A 150 -17.07 -10.95 -7.12
C VAL A 150 -16.48 -11.83 -6.00
N ARG A 151 -16.94 -13.09 -5.89
CA ARG A 151 -16.44 -14.10 -4.95
C ARG A 151 -16.52 -13.65 -3.49
N ILE A 152 -17.62 -13.05 -3.07
CA ILE A 152 -17.90 -12.77 -1.67
C ILE A 152 -18.32 -14.07 -0.97
N PRO A 153 -17.62 -14.51 0.09
CA PRO A 153 -18.03 -15.67 0.88
C PRO A 153 -19.35 -15.39 1.58
N ASP A 154 -20.23 -16.41 1.61
CA ASP A 154 -21.55 -16.28 2.21
C ASP A 154 -22.28 -14.99 1.79
N ALA A 155 -22.39 -14.80 0.46
CA ALA A 155 -22.99 -13.61 -0.15
C ALA A 155 -24.38 -13.27 0.43
N ARG A 156 -25.16 -14.29 0.86
CA ARG A 156 -26.46 -14.10 1.50
C ARG A 156 -26.38 -13.39 2.83
N ALA A 157 -25.43 -13.78 3.69
CA ALA A 157 -25.23 -13.13 4.98
C ALA A 157 -24.58 -11.75 4.81
N VAL A 158 -23.59 -11.64 3.91
CA VAL A 158 -22.85 -10.40 3.67
C VAL A 158 -23.72 -9.30 3.08
N ARG A 159 -24.70 -9.64 2.24
CA ARG A 159 -25.67 -8.69 1.70
C ARG A 159 -26.34 -7.82 2.78
N GLY A 160 -26.63 -8.40 3.95
CA GLY A 160 -27.24 -7.69 5.08
C GLY A 160 -26.26 -6.99 6.03
N ARG A 161 -24.95 -7.05 5.77
CA ARG A 161 -23.95 -6.43 6.63
C ARG A 161 -23.66 -4.99 6.24
N TYR A 162 -23.28 -4.19 7.22
CA TYR A 162 -22.82 -2.81 7.05
C TYR A 162 -21.32 -2.77 6.72
N PRO A 163 -20.82 -1.70 6.04
CA PRO A 163 -19.41 -1.59 5.65
C PRO A 163 -18.42 -1.80 6.80
N HIS A 164 -18.70 -1.28 8.00
CA HIS A 164 -17.83 -1.43 9.16
C HIS A 164 -17.69 -2.89 9.69
N GLN A 165 -18.57 -3.80 9.27
CA GLN A 165 -18.56 -5.22 9.64
C GLN A 165 -17.78 -6.09 8.64
N LEU A 166 -17.17 -5.47 7.62
CA LEU A 166 -16.52 -6.14 6.49
C LEU A 166 -15.01 -5.87 6.48
N SER A 167 -14.22 -6.85 6.03
CA SER A 167 -12.78 -6.66 5.80
C SER A 167 -12.51 -5.69 4.63
N GLY A 168 -11.29 -5.15 4.53
CA GLY A 168 -10.88 -4.27 3.44
C GLY A 168 -11.10 -4.89 2.06
N GLY A 169 -10.65 -6.13 1.87
CA GLY A 169 -10.84 -6.86 0.61
C GLY A 169 -12.32 -7.14 0.28
N MET A 170 -13.16 -7.40 1.28
CA MET A 170 -14.61 -7.56 1.07
C MET A 170 -15.26 -6.23 0.65
N ARG A 171 -14.89 -5.11 1.27
CA ARG A 171 -15.39 -3.78 0.86
C ARG A 171 -14.99 -3.46 -0.58
N GLN A 172 -13.74 -3.76 -0.96
CA GLN A 172 -13.26 -3.56 -2.32
C GLN A 172 -14.06 -4.37 -3.33
N ARG A 173 -14.31 -5.66 -3.06
CA ARG A 173 -15.15 -6.52 -3.91
C ARG A 173 -16.58 -6.01 -4.03
N ILE A 174 -17.15 -5.47 -2.96
CA ILE A 174 -18.49 -4.85 -2.98
C ILE A 174 -18.50 -3.57 -3.82
N MET A 175 -17.47 -2.72 -3.73
CA MET A 175 -17.33 -1.56 -4.62
C MET A 175 -17.23 -1.96 -6.09
N ILE A 176 -16.47 -3.01 -6.40
CA ILE A 176 -16.39 -3.57 -7.75
C ILE A 176 -17.76 -4.06 -8.21
N ALA A 177 -18.49 -4.82 -7.37
CA ALA A 177 -19.84 -5.28 -7.68
C ALA A 177 -20.79 -4.11 -7.94
N MET A 178 -20.71 -3.04 -7.15
CA MET A 178 -21.49 -1.82 -7.31
C MET A 178 -21.15 -1.10 -8.63
N ALA A 179 -19.87 -0.90 -8.91
CA ALA A 179 -19.41 -0.24 -10.14
C ALA A 179 -19.84 -1.00 -11.41
N LEU A 180 -19.81 -2.33 -11.36
CA LEU A 180 -20.14 -3.20 -12.50
C LEU A 180 -21.61 -3.61 -12.58
N SER A 181 -22.43 -3.26 -11.58
CA SER A 181 -23.84 -3.67 -11.49
C SER A 181 -24.64 -3.30 -12.74
N CYS A 182 -24.35 -2.14 -13.31
CA CYS A 182 -25.02 -1.67 -14.52
C CYS A 182 -24.28 -1.99 -15.82
N ARG A 183 -23.23 -2.79 -15.84
CA ARG A 183 -22.41 -3.14 -17.02
C ARG A 183 -21.95 -1.91 -17.81
N PRO A 184 -21.09 -1.06 -17.26
CA PRO A 184 -20.66 0.18 -17.91
C PRO A 184 -19.88 -0.07 -19.21
N GLN A 185 -19.86 0.94 -20.11
CA GLN A 185 -18.99 0.94 -21.30
C GLN A 185 -17.54 1.27 -20.92
N VAL A 186 -17.36 2.07 -19.86
CA VAL A 186 -16.05 2.48 -19.35
C VAL A 186 -16.02 2.28 -17.85
N LEU A 187 -14.98 1.59 -17.35
CA LEU A 187 -14.65 1.50 -15.94
C LEU A 187 -13.40 2.35 -15.67
N ILE A 188 -13.51 3.28 -14.73
CA ILE A 188 -12.37 3.98 -14.16
C ILE A 188 -12.01 3.28 -12.85
N ALA A 189 -10.80 2.76 -12.74
CA ALA A 189 -10.28 2.13 -11.54
C ALA A 189 -9.14 3.00 -10.98
N ASP A 190 -9.47 3.86 -10.01
CA ASP A 190 -8.50 4.79 -9.38
C ASP A 190 -7.88 4.10 -8.17
N GLU A 191 -6.66 3.60 -8.34
CA GLU A 191 -5.90 2.84 -7.35
C GLU A 191 -6.72 1.71 -6.68
N PRO A 192 -7.32 0.80 -7.45
CA PRO A 192 -8.31 -0.16 -6.93
C PRO A 192 -7.71 -1.22 -6.00
N THR A 193 -6.40 -1.30 -5.89
CA THR A 193 -5.67 -2.30 -5.09
C THR A 193 -4.81 -1.68 -4.00
N THR A 194 -4.79 -0.36 -3.86
CA THR A 194 -4.03 0.33 -2.81
C THR A 194 -4.51 -0.12 -1.42
N ALA A 195 -3.57 -0.34 -0.51
CA ALA A 195 -3.79 -0.85 0.85
C ALA A 195 -4.37 -2.29 0.93
N LEU A 196 -4.26 -3.07 -0.14
CA LEU A 196 -4.57 -4.50 -0.15
C LEU A 196 -3.29 -5.34 -0.12
N ASP A 197 -3.41 -6.52 0.49
CA ASP A 197 -2.32 -7.51 0.44
C ASP A 197 -2.11 -8.03 -0.98
N VAL A 198 -0.89 -8.39 -1.31
CA VAL A 198 -0.50 -8.86 -2.65
C VAL A 198 -1.38 -10.01 -3.17
N THR A 199 -1.82 -10.91 -2.30
CA THR A 199 -2.72 -12.02 -2.68
C THR A 199 -4.12 -11.53 -3.04
N ILE A 200 -4.70 -10.62 -2.24
CA ILE A 200 -6.01 -10.01 -2.53
C ILE A 200 -5.91 -9.10 -3.76
N GLN A 201 -4.82 -8.34 -3.90
CA GLN A 201 -4.52 -7.53 -5.08
C GLN A 201 -4.58 -8.39 -6.36
N ALA A 202 -3.82 -9.49 -6.41
CA ALA A 202 -3.79 -10.39 -7.57
C ALA A 202 -5.19 -10.96 -7.90
N GLN A 203 -6.00 -11.30 -6.89
CA GLN A 203 -7.38 -11.76 -7.07
C GLN A 203 -8.30 -10.66 -7.65
N ILE A 204 -8.15 -9.42 -7.19
CA ILE A 204 -8.91 -8.27 -7.68
C ILE A 204 -8.54 -7.95 -9.14
N LEU A 205 -7.25 -7.96 -9.48
CA LEU A 205 -6.79 -7.72 -10.86
C LEU A 205 -7.33 -8.78 -11.81
N GLN A 206 -7.26 -10.06 -11.44
CA GLN A 206 -7.83 -11.15 -12.21
C GLN A 206 -9.35 -10.99 -12.39
N LEU A 207 -10.07 -10.59 -11.34
CA LEU A 207 -11.51 -10.34 -11.37
C LEU A 207 -11.86 -9.21 -12.35
N ILE A 208 -11.19 -8.05 -12.25
CA ILE A 208 -11.42 -6.90 -13.14
C ILE A 208 -11.18 -7.33 -14.60
N ARG A 209 -10.08 -8.05 -14.87
CA ARG A 209 -9.76 -8.54 -16.22
C ARG A 209 -10.81 -9.50 -16.77
N GLN A 210 -11.26 -10.46 -15.95
CA GLN A 210 -12.33 -11.39 -16.35
C GLN A 210 -13.60 -10.63 -16.73
N LEU A 211 -14.04 -9.70 -15.88
CA LEU A 211 -15.25 -8.91 -16.09
C LEU A 211 -15.11 -7.93 -17.27
N GLN A 212 -13.92 -7.38 -17.52
CA GLN A 212 -13.62 -6.59 -18.71
C GLN A 212 -13.86 -7.39 -19.99
N GLN A 213 -13.33 -8.62 -20.06
CA GLN A 213 -13.51 -9.50 -21.21
C GLN A 213 -14.97 -9.93 -21.41
N GLU A 214 -15.69 -10.26 -20.32
CA GLU A 214 -17.10 -10.66 -20.38
C GLU A 214 -18.03 -9.52 -20.83
N MET A 215 -17.68 -8.27 -20.51
CA MET A 215 -18.51 -7.08 -20.77
C MET A 215 -18.04 -6.26 -21.98
N ASP A 216 -16.88 -6.58 -22.58
CA ASP A 216 -16.24 -5.82 -23.67
C ASP A 216 -16.10 -4.32 -23.34
N MET A 217 -15.80 -4.00 -22.05
CA MET A 217 -15.69 -2.63 -21.57
C MET A 217 -14.27 -2.08 -21.69
N GLY A 218 -14.13 -0.77 -21.94
CA GLY A 218 -12.85 -0.06 -21.82
C GLY A 218 -12.52 0.19 -20.35
N VAL A 219 -11.25 0.04 -19.97
CA VAL A 219 -10.78 0.28 -18.60
C VAL A 219 -9.73 1.38 -18.57
N ILE A 220 -9.92 2.38 -17.72
CA ILE A 220 -8.90 3.36 -17.34
C ILE A 220 -8.39 2.94 -15.96
N PHE A 221 -7.15 2.48 -15.91
CA PHE A 221 -6.55 1.93 -14.69
C PHE A 221 -5.49 2.90 -14.15
N ILE A 222 -5.75 3.53 -13.00
CA ILE A 222 -4.82 4.47 -12.38
C ILE A 222 -4.09 3.75 -11.25
N THR A 223 -2.77 3.79 -11.27
CA THR A 223 -1.93 3.25 -10.21
C THR A 223 -0.52 3.85 -10.27
N HIS A 224 0.19 3.77 -9.16
CA HIS A 224 1.63 4.05 -9.08
C HIS A 224 2.48 2.76 -9.11
N ASP A 225 1.86 1.58 -9.05
CA ASP A 225 2.55 0.28 -9.07
C ASP A 225 2.78 -0.19 -10.51
N MET A 226 4.02 -0.08 -10.98
CA MET A 226 4.42 -0.50 -12.32
C MET A 226 4.37 -2.02 -12.53
N GLY A 227 4.45 -2.83 -11.47
CA GLY A 227 4.23 -4.27 -11.55
C GLY A 227 2.79 -4.59 -11.94
N VAL A 228 1.84 -3.93 -11.29
CA VAL A 228 0.41 -4.01 -11.63
C VAL A 228 0.16 -3.54 -13.07
N VAL A 229 0.77 -2.42 -13.48
CA VAL A 229 0.63 -1.89 -14.85
C VAL A 229 1.09 -2.91 -15.89
N ALA A 230 2.26 -3.52 -15.69
CA ALA A 230 2.78 -4.55 -16.59
C ALA A 230 1.85 -5.77 -16.73
N GLU A 231 1.10 -6.09 -15.67
CA GLU A 231 0.17 -7.22 -15.66
C GLU A 231 -1.15 -6.93 -16.37
N VAL A 232 -1.69 -5.68 -16.24
CA VAL A 232 -3.07 -5.40 -16.68
C VAL A 232 -3.17 -4.51 -17.92
N ALA A 233 -2.17 -3.67 -18.22
CA ALA A 233 -2.28 -2.62 -19.22
C ALA A 233 -1.95 -3.08 -20.63
N ASP A 234 -2.78 -2.69 -21.60
CA ASP A 234 -2.46 -2.77 -23.04
C ASP A 234 -1.62 -1.58 -23.47
N ARG A 235 -2.02 -0.38 -23.02
CA ARG A 235 -1.28 0.88 -23.23
C ARG A 235 -1.07 1.59 -21.90
N VAL A 236 0.02 2.37 -21.84
CA VAL A 236 0.41 3.10 -20.64
C VAL A 236 0.63 4.56 -20.98
N MET A 237 0.02 5.45 -20.22
CA MET A 237 0.22 6.88 -20.27
C MET A 237 0.92 7.35 -19.00
N VAL A 238 2.07 7.97 -19.14
CA VAL A 238 2.87 8.51 -18.04
C VAL A 238 2.56 9.99 -17.87
N MET A 239 2.18 10.39 -16.66
CA MET A 239 1.91 11.77 -16.30
C MET A 239 2.91 12.32 -15.30
N HIS A 240 3.31 13.58 -15.49
CA HIS A 240 4.17 14.31 -14.55
C HIS A 240 3.71 15.77 -14.42
N ARG A 241 3.40 16.19 -13.19
CA ARG A 241 3.00 17.58 -12.86
C ARG A 241 1.89 18.13 -13.73
N GLY A 242 0.90 17.33 -14.08
CA GLY A 242 -0.26 17.73 -14.89
C GLY A 242 -0.12 17.54 -16.40
N ASP A 243 1.07 17.19 -16.89
CA ASP A 243 1.34 16.98 -18.30
C ASP A 243 1.44 15.49 -18.64
N LYS A 244 1.05 15.13 -19.86
CA LYS A 244 1.36 13.83 -20.46
C LYS A 244 2.82 13.84 -20.92
N VAL A 245 3.65 12.96 -20.36
CA VAL A 245 5.07 12.85 -20.67
C VAL A 245 5.31 11.85 -21.80
N GLU A 246 4.67 10.68 -21.68
CA GLU A 246 4.85 9.59 -22.65
C GLU A 246 3.59 8.73 -22.71
N GLU A 247 3.26 8.20 -23.86
CA GLU A 247 2.19 7.22 -24.06
C GLU A 247 2.64 6.22 -25.11
N ASN A 248 2.53 4.91 -24.79
CA ASN A 248 2.92 3.84 -25.70
C ASN A 248 2.22 2.52 -25.30
N ASP A 249 2.31 1.52 -26.17
CA ASP A 249 1.97 0.15 -25.82
C ASP A 249 2.82 -0.31 -24.62
N SER A 250 2.25 -1.15 -23.77
CA SER A 250 2.90 -1.60 -22.54
C SER A 250 4.28 -2.19 -22.81
N ASP A 251 4.40 -3.11 -23.78
CA ASP A 251 5.67 -3.76 -24.13
C ASP A 251 6.74 -2.75 -24.58
N ALA A 252 6.36 -1.75 -25.37
CA ALA A 252 7.26 -0.73 -25.87
C ALA A 252 7.73 0.22 -24.75
N LEU A 253 6.82 0.63 -23.85
CA LEU A 253 7.14 1.54 -22.75
C LEU A 253 8.07 0.89 -21.73
N PHE A 254 7.85 -0.39 -21.38
CA PHE A 254 8.71 -1.12 -20.46
C PHE A 254 10.05 -1.52 -21.09
N GLY A 255 10.06 -1.87 -22.38
CA GLY A 255 11.28 -2.33 -23.09
C GLY A 255 12.20 -1.20 -23.51
N ASN A 256 11.65 -0.05 -23.96
CA ASN A 256 12.41 1.06 -24.52
C ASN A 256 11.76 2.43 -24.23
N PRO A 257 11.72 2.87 -22.95
CA PRO A 257 11.15 4.16 -22.56
C PRO A 257 11.93 5.33 -23.19
N GLN A 258 11.22 6.24 -23.85
CA GLN A 258 11.84 7.34 -24.59
C GLN A 258 12.15 8.55 -23.72
N GLN A 259 11.33 8.80 -22.71
CA GLN A 259 11.45 9.99 -21.87
C GLN A 259 12.32 9.72 -20.62
N ALA A 260 13.14 10.72 -20.25
CA ALA A 260 14.02 10.62 -19.07
C ALA A 260 13.23 10.35 -17.78
N TYR A 261 12.07 10.98 -17.62
CA TYR A 261 11.19 10.75 -16.45
C TYR A 261 10.67 9.31 -16.40
N THR A 262 10.24 8.75 -17.54
CA THR A 262 9.78 7.36 -17.64
C THR A 262 10.90 6.37 -17.27
N ARG A 263 12.13 6.62 -17.76
CA ARG A 263 13.31 5.81 -17.40
C ARG A 263 13.59 5.87 -15.89
N ALA A 264 13.57 7.07 -15.31
CA ALA A 264 13.78 7.24 -13.88
C ALA A 264 12.70 6.54 -13.04
N LEU A 265 11.43 6.69 -13.43
CA LEU A 265 10.30 6.01 -12.78
C LEU A 265 10.48 4.48 -12.82
N LEU A 266 10.78 3.90 -13.98
CA LEU A 266 10.98 2.45 -14.14
C LEU A 266 12.23 1.92 -13.42
N SER A 267 13.30 2.74 -13.30
CA SER A 267 14.51 2.36 -12.56
C SER A 267 14.29 2.30 -11.04
N ALA A 268 13.35 3.09 -10.53
CA ALA A 268 13.00 3.11 -9.10
C ALA A 268 12.10 1.93 -8.69
N VAL A 269 11.50 1.23 -9.65
CA VAL A 269 10.57 0.11 -9.37
C VAL A 269 11.31 -1.05 -8.71
N PRO A 270 10.90 -1.47 -7.51
CA PRO A 270 11.43 -2.68 -6.89
C PRO A 270 11.10 -3.91 -7.74
N ARG A 271 12.11 -4.69 -8.08
CA ARG A 271 11.91 -5.94 -8.85
C ARG A 271 12.31 -7.12 -7.99
N LEU A 272 11.36 -8.01 -7.73
CA LEU A 272 11.63 -9.27 -7.04
C LEU A 272 12.64 -10.11 -7.84
N GLY A 273 13.64 -10.67 -7.16
CA GLY A 273 14.73 -11.41 -7.78
C GLY A 273 15.89 -10.53 -8.29
N SER A 274 15.81 -9.21 -8.15
CA SER A 274 16.89 -8.29 -8.54
C SER A 274 18.15 -8.41 -7.68
N MET A 275 18.02 -9.05 -6.51
CA MET A 275 19.11 -9.29 -5.56
C MET A 275 19.63 -10.73 -5.59
N LYS A 276 19.26 -11.52 -6.62
CA LYS A 276 19.66 -12.93 -6.74
C LYS A 276 21.18 -13.09 -6.66
N GLY A 277 21.62 -14.03 -5.81
CA GLY A 277 23.05 -14.31 -5.57
C GLY A 277 23.77 -13.31 -4.65
N SER A 278 23.10 -12.25 -4.18
CA SER A 278 23.65 -11.31 -3.18
C SER A 278 23.24 -11.76 -1.78
N ASP A 279 24.08 -11.57 -0.77
CA ASP A 279 23.78 -11.89 0.63
C ASP A 279 23.50 -10.63 1.47
N GLN A 280 23.82 -9.44 0.94
CA GLN A 280 23.74 -8.19 1.67
C GLN A 280 22.67 -7.24 1.11
N PRO A 281 22.04 -6.41 1.95
CA PRO A 281 21.19 -5.31 1.50
C PRO A 281 21.92 -4.37 0.52
N ALA A 282 21.19 -3.81 -0.44
CA ALA A 282 21.77 -2.87 -1.39
C ALA A 282 20.79 -1.74 -1.71
N PRO A 283 21.28 -0.50 -1.89
CA PRO A 283 20.45 0.64 -2.24
C PRO A 283 19.84 0.48 -3.63
N PHE A 284 18.72 1.17 -3.86
CA PHE A 284 18.16 1.33 -5.21
C PHE A 284 19.06 2.24 -6.04
N ALA A 285 19.29 1.85 -7.30
CA ALA A 285 19.96 2.71 -8.27
C ALA A 285 18.95 3.75 -8.78
N LEU A 286 18.98 4.95 -8.22
CA LEU A 286 18.11 6.06 -8.63
C LEU A 286 18.79 6.83 -9.76
N LEU A 287 18.07 7.04 -10.88
CA LEU A 287 18.52 7.91 -11.97
C LEU A 287 18.21 9.37 -11.59
N ASP A 288 19.22 10.22 -11.64
CA ASP A 288 19.03 11.67 -11.47
C ASP A 288 18.61 12.28 -12.82
N ILE A 289 17.37 12.73 -12.91
CA ILE A 289 16.78 13.33 -14.11
C ILE A 289 17.55 14.59 -14.56
N THR A 290 18.30 15.22 -13.66
CA THR A 290 19.05 16.47 -13.91
C THR A 290 20.44 16.22 -14.50
N GLN A 291 20.97 14.99 -14.38
CA GLN A 291 22.30 14.63 -14.89
C GLN A 291 22.21 13.89 -16.23
N LYS A 292 22.91 14.40 -17.24
CA LYS A 292 22.96 13.79 -18.59
C LYS A 292 23.77 12.48 -18.69
N ASN A 293 24.32 11.97 -17.58
CA ASN A 293 25.11 10.74 -17.56
C ASN A 293 24.25 9.54 -17.17
N ASP A 294 23.90 8.73 -18.15
CA ASP A 294 23.08 7.51 -18.06
C ASP A 294 23.79 6.30 -17.38
N ALA A 295 24.90 6.47 -16.73
CA ALA A 295 25.56 5.36 -16.02
C ALA A 295 25.04 5.26 -14.57
N PRO A 296 24.30 4.19 -14.21
CA PRO A 296 24.04 3.92 -12.82
C PRO A 296 25.39 3.76 -12.11
N ALA A 297 25.64 4.53 -11.06
CA ALA A 297 26.81 4.32 -10.23
C ALA A 297 26.78 2.88 -9.75
N ALA A 298 27.73 2.07 -10.20
CA ALA A 298 27.89 0.70 -9.74
C ALA A 298 28.12 0.77 -8.24
N ALA A 299 27.07 0.49 -7.47
CA ALA A 299 27.17 0.40 -6.01
C ALA A 299 28.07 -0.80 -5.71
N ALA A 300 29.29 -0.51 -5.23
CA ALA A 300 30.14 -1.54 -4.64
C ALA A 300 29.31 -2.28 -3.60
N SER A 301 29.34 -3.62 -3.60
CA SER A 301 28.65 -4.42 -2.59
C SER A 301 29.12 -3.98 -1.21
N PRO A 302 28.29 -3.33 -0.40
CA PRO A 302 28.73 -2.85 0.91
C PRO A 302 29.07 -4.02 1.82
N ALA A 303 30.06 -3.86 2.69
CA ALA A 303 30.33 -4.82 3.76
C ALA A 303 29.07 -4.95 4.66
N SER A 304 28.81 -6.16 5.17
CA SER A 304 27.69 -6.39 6.08
C SER A 304 27.71 -5.46 7.27
N THR A 305 26.58 -4.83 7.58
CA THR A 305 26.41 -4.06 8.82
C THR A 305 26.06 -4.95 10.01
N ALA A 306 25.51 -6.13 9.76
CA ALA A 306 25.06 -7.07 10.79
C ALA A 306 26.23 -7.77 11.49
N ARG A 307 26.21 -7.80 12.82
CA ARG A 307 27.25 -8.37 13.69
C ARG A 307 26.70 -9.55 14.49
N TYR A 308 26.66 -10.70 13.85
CA TYR A 308 26.13 -11.93 14.46
C TYR A 308 27.03 -12.50 15.57
N ASP A 309 28.32 -12.14 15.57
CA ASP A 309 29.33 -12.53 16.57
C ASP A 309 29.13 -11.88 17.95
N GLN A 310 28.41 -10.74 18.01
CA GLN A 310 28.16 -10.01 19.27
C GLN A 310 26.96 -10.54 20.06
N GLY A 311 26.25 -11.53 19.53
CA GLY A 311 25.01 -11.99 20.11
C GLY A 311 23.82 -11.05 19.83
N PRO A 312 22.59 -11.48 20.17
CA PRO A 312 21.40 -10.71 19.84
C PRO A 312 21.23 -9.47 20.70
N LEU A 313 20.89 -8.35 20.04
CA LEU A 313 20.54 -7.08 20.68
C LEU A 313 19.12 -7.14 21.29
N LEU A 314 18.20 -7.77 20.57
CA LEU A 314 16.81 -8.01 21.01
C LEU A 314 16.49 -9.48 20.80
N GLN A 315 16.02 -10.16 21.84
CA GLN A 315 15.54 -11.54 21.80
C GLN A 315 14.06 -11.59 22.11
N VAL A 316 13.31 -12.32 21.29
CA VAL A 316 11.89 -12.57 21.46
C VAL A 316 11.69 -14.07 21.64
N ASP A 317 11.13 -14.47 22.76
CA ASP A 317 10.84 -15.87 23.09
C ASP A 317 9.37 -16.09 23.38
N LYS A 318 8.70 -16.84 22.51
CA LYS A 318 7.29 -17.25 22.60
C LYS A 318 6.33 -16.09 22.90
N LEU A 319 6.58 -14.93 22.28
CA LEU A 319 5.74 -13.74 22.42
C LEU A 319 4.30 -14.05 22.03
N THR A 320 3.37 -13.77 22.93
CA THR A 320 1.92 -13.94 22.71
C THR A 320 1.19 -12.65 23.06
N THR A 321 0.42 -12.12 22.10
CA THR A 321 -0.44 -10.94 22.25
C THR A 321 -1.82 -11.27 21.70
N GLN A 322 -2.84 -11.12 22.54
CA GLN A 322 -4.21 -11.51 22.24
C GLN A 322 -5.17 -10.42 22.71
N PHE A 323 -6.29 -10.27 21.98
CA PHE A 323 -7.35 -9.31 22.32
C PHE A 323 -8.67 -10.06 22.59
N ASP A 324 -9.26 -9.83 23.75
CA ASP A 324 -10.52 -10.46 24.12
C ASP A 324 -11.71 -9.68 23.52
N ILE A 325 -12.66 -10.39 22.91
CA ILE A 325 -13.91 -9.85 22.36
C ILE A 325 -15.03 -10.23 23.30
N ALA A 326 -15.61 -9.22 23.97
CA ALA A 326 -16.77 -9.38 24.83
C ALA A 326 -18.07 -9.28 24.00
N SER A 327 -19.05 -10.11 24.32
CA SER A 327 -20.37 -10.10 23.68
C SER A 327 -21.49 -10.17 24.72
N GLY A 328 -22.67 -9.63 24.34
CA GLY A 328 -23.88 -9.63 25.19
C GLY A 328 -23.88 -8.56 26.30
N LEU A 329 -25.06 -8.41 26.97
CA LEU A 329 -25.33 -7.38 27.98
C LEU A 329 -24.40 -7.45 29.21
N PHE A 330 -23.82 -8.61 29.47
CA PHE A 330 -22.97 -8.86 30.64
C PHE A 330 -21.47 -8.85 30.33
N GLY A 331 -21.07 -8.45 29.10
CA GLY A 331 -19.65 -8.34 28.74
C GLY A 331 -18.85 -9.65 28.81
N LYS A 332 -19.52 -10.82 28.67
CA LYS A 332 -18.83 -12.11 28.69
C LYS A 332 -17.91 -12.25 27.48
N ILE A 333 -16.64 -12.61 27.73
CA ILE A 333 -15.67 -12.88 26.67
C ILE A 333 -16.14 -14.14 25.91
N SER A 334 -16.48 -13.97 24.63
CA SER A 334 -16.95 -15.05 23.75
C SER A 334 -15.88 -15.49 22.76
N HIS A 335 -15.14 -14.54 22.22
CA HIS A 335 -14.11 -14.77 21.23
C HIS A 335 -12.80 -14.06 21.61
N ARG A 336 -11.74 -14.48 20.95
CA ARG A 336 -10.40 -13.94 21.15
C ARG A 336 -9.70 -13.79 19.80
N VAL A 337 -9.06 -12.64 19.60
CA VAL A 337 -8.16 -12.41 18.47
C VAL A 337 -6.78 -12.92 18.87
N HIS A 338 -6.27 -13.94 18.20
CA HIS A 338 -4.92 -14.47 18.36
C HIS A 338 -3.96 -13.71 17.42
N ALA A 339 -3.68 -12.45 17.76
CA ALA A 339 -2.91 -11.57 16.89
C ALA A 339 -1.42 -11.97 16.79
N VAL A 340 -0.83 -12.43 17.89
CA VAL A 340 0.54 -12.96 17.96
C VAL A 340 0.52 -14.18 18.85
N GLU A 341 1.05 -15.30 18.34
CA GLU A 341 0.98 -16.59 19.04
C GLU A 341 2.33 -17.27 19.03
N GLN A 342 3.02 -17.28 20.18
CA GLN A 342 4.30 -17.91 20.45
C GLN A 342 5.41 -17.54 19.42
N VAL A 343 5.46 -16.28 18.99
CA VAL A 343 6.47 -15.77 18.06
C VAL A 343 7.84 -15.71 18.74
N SER A 344 8.86 -16.27 18.09
CA SER A 344 10.24 -16.24 18.55
C SER A 344 11.20 -15.86 17.43
N PHE A 345 12.10 -14.91 17.68
CA PHE A 345 13.20 -14.52 16.80
C PHE A 345 14.21 -13.63 17.54
N ASP A 346 15.39 -13.46 16.96
CA ASP A 346 16.46 -12.59 17.44
C ASP A 346 16.73 -11.48 16.43
N LEU A 347 17.07 -10.29 16.91
CA LEU A 347 17.58 -9.16 16.13
C LEU A 347 19.00 -8.85 16.61
N TYR A 348 19.94 -8.81 15.68
CA TYR A 348 21.36 -8.58 15.98
C TYR A 348 21.78 -7.11 15.77
N PRO A 349 22.89 -6.66 16.37
CA PRO A 349 23.42 -5.32 16.15
C PRO A 349 23.71 -5.05 14.67
N GLY A 350 23.25 -3.90 14.15
CA GLY A 350 23.45 -3.50 12.75
C GLY A 350 22.63 -4.30 11.73
N GLU A 351 21.77 -5.21 12.18
CA GLU A 351 20.90 -6.02 11.31
C GLU A 351 19.63 -5.26 10.90
N THR A 352 19.19 -5.47 9.67
CA THR A 352 17.77 -5.28 9.29
C THR A 352 17.09 -6.64 9.23
N LEU A 353 16.21 -6.91 10.19
CA LEU A 353 15.33 -8.08 10.17
C LEU A 353 13.97 -7.64 9.62
N ALA A 354 13.58 -8.21 8.47
CA ALA A 354 12.27 -7.92 7.91
C ALA A 354 11.20 -8.87 8.45
N VAL A 355 10.00 -8.35 8.71
CA VAL A 355 8.81 -9.13 9.07
C VAL A 355 7.76 -8.95 7.99
N VAL A 356 7.42 -10.04 7.30
CA VAL A 356 6.52 -10.04 6.15
C VAL A 356 5.32 -10.96 6.35
N GLY A 357 4.28 -10.76 5.55
CA GLY A 357 3.04 -11.54 5.56
C GLY A 357 1.85 -10.68 5.20
N GLU A 358 0.68 -11.29 5.03
CA GLU A 358 -0.56 -10.59 4.68
C GLU A 358 -1.09 -9.71 5.83
N SER A 359 -2.01 -8.80 5.51
CA SER A 359 -2.64 -7.92 6.49
C SER A 359 -3.39 -8.74 7.56
N GLY A 360 -3.28 -8.30 8.81
CA GLY A 360 -3.91 -9.01 9.92
C GLY A 360 -3.15 -10.26 10.40
N CYS A 361 -2.01 -10.65 9.80
CA CYS A 361 -1.21 -11.78 10.28
C CYS A 361 -0.39 -11.50 11.56
N GLY A 362 -0.46 -10.27 12.12
CA GLY A 362 0.14 -9.92 13.40
C GLY A 362 1.44 -9.12 13.37
N LYS A 363 1.95 -8.69 12.21
CA LYS A 363 3.20 -7.93 12.05
C LYS A 363 3.25 -6.67 12.92
N THR A 364 2.32 -5.75 12.70
CA THR A 364 2.18 -4.50 13.47
C THR A 364 2.00 -4.76 14.96
N THR A 365 1.20 -5.77 15.32
CA THR A 365 0.99 -6.14 16.73
C THR A 365 2.29 -6.65 17.36
N THR A 366 3.09 -7.44 16.62
CA THR A 366 4.42 -7.86 17.06
C THR A 366 5.31 -6.64 17.31
N GLY A 367 5.45 -5.73 16.36
CA GLY A 367 6.24 -4.49 16.52
C GLY A 367 5.79 -3.65 17.72
N ARG A 368 4.48 -3.43 17.87
CA ARG A 368 3.91 -2.68 19.01
C ARG A 368 4.14 -3.37 20.35
N SER A 369 4.07 -4.70 20.40
CA SER A 369 4.37 -5.46 21.61
C SER A 369 5.84 -5.33 22.04
N LEU A 370 6.78 -5.32 21.07
CA LEU A 370 8.20 -5.11 21.34
C LEU A 370 8.49 -3.70 21.88
N ALA A 371 7.80 -2.67 21.34
CA ALA A 371 7.87 -1.30 21.85
C ALA A 371 7.07 -1.09 23.15
N GLN A 372 6.47 -2.14 23.70
CA GLN A 372 5.56 -2.09 24.87
C GLN A 372 4.40 -1.08 24.71
N LEU A 373 3.89 -0.95 23.48
CA LEU A 373 2.68 -0.19 23.15
C LEU A 373 1.43 -1.06 23.28
N GLU A 374 1.61 -2.39 23.11
CA GLU A 374 0.58 -3.41 23.34
C GLU A 374 0.98 -4.33 24.49
N ARG A 375 -0.02 -4.79 25.24
CA ARG A 375 0.23 -5.65 26.39
C ARG A 375 0.60 -7.07 25.95
N ILE A 376 1.76 -7.54 26.36
CA ILE A 376 2.20 -8.92 26.21
C ILE A 376 1.38 -9.80 27.17
N ARG A 377 0.77 -10.87 26.65
CA ARG A 377 0.01 -11.84 27.45
C ARG A 377 0.91 -12.91 28.06
N SER A 378 1.86 -13.42 27.29
CA SER A 378 2.89 -14.36 27.71
C SER A 378 4.10 -14.30 26.77
N GLY A 379 5.18 -14.97 27.18
CA GLY A 379 6.47 -14.89 26.48
C GLY A 379 7.42 -13.89 27.13
N LYS A 380 8.61 -13.80 26.59
CA LYS A 380 9.68 -12.94 27.10
C LYS A 380 10.31 -12.13 25.98
N VAL A 381 10.58 -10.85 26.25
CA VAL A 381 11.36 -9.98 25.37
C VAL A 381 12.55 -9.48 26.16
N THR A 382 13.76 -9.75 25.63
CA THR A 382 15.03 -9.36 26.26
C THR A 382 15.74 -8.34 25.36
N PHE A 383 16.10 -7.19 25.89
CA PHE A 383 16.87 -6.15 25.20
C PHE A 383 18.21 -5.95 25.93
N GLN A 384 19.33 -6.14 25.24
CA GLN A 384 20.68 -6.07 25.80
C GLN A 384 20.85 -6.92 27.08
N GLY A 385 20.28 -8.11 27.12
CA GLY A 385 20.34 -9.03 28.27
C GLY A 385 19.31 -8.73 29.38
N GLN A 386 18.58 -7.59 29.34
CA GLN A 386 17.55 -7.24 30.31
C GLN A 386 16.16 -7.65 29.81
N ASP A 387 15.38 -8.30 30.64
CA ASP A 387 13.97 -8.59 30.38
C ASP A 387 13.16 -7.30 30.41
N ILE A 388 12.54 -6.95 29.29
CA ILE A 388 11.73 -5.74 29.13
C ILE A 388 10.22 -6.01 29.16
N SER A 389 9.79 -7.26 29.28
CA SER A 389 8.38 -7.68 29.13
C SER A 389 7.44 -7.04 30.16
N LEU A 390 7.96 -6.67 31.34
CA LEU A 390 7.16 -6.18 32.46
C LEU A 390 7.59 -4.79 32.97
N LEU A 391 8.43 -4.07 32.22
CA LEU A 391 8.92 -2.75 32.62
C LEU A 391 7.76 -1.74 32.76
N ARG A 392 7.89 -0.82 33.71
CA ARG A 392 6.92 0.25 33.97
C ARG A 392 7.62 1.55 34.42
N GLY A 393 6.89 2.66 34.34
CA GLY A 393 7.35 3.95 34.86
C GLY A 393 8.68 4.41 34.27
N LYS A 394 9.67 4.74 35.10
CA LYS A 394 10.97 5.29 34.69
C LYS A 394 11.81 4.31 33.87
N GLU A 395 11.74 3.01 34.16
CA GLU A 395 12.46 1.99 33.40
C GLU A 395 11.92 1.89 31.97
N MET A 396 10.60 1.93 31.81
CA MET A 396 9.94 2.00 30.51
C MET A 396 10.33 3.28 29.73
N GLN A 397 10.39 4.42 30.42
CA GLN A 397 10.82 5.67 29.81
C GLN A 397 12.28 5.58 29.32
N SER A 398 13.16 4.93 30.09
CA SER A 398 14.54 4.67 29.69
C SER A 398 14.61 3.77 28.45
N LEU A 399 13.82 2.67 28.41
CA LEU A 399 13.74 1.77 27.27
C LEU A 399 13.34 2.49 26.00
N ARG A 400 12.35 3.37 26.07
CA ARG A 400 11.85 4.16 24.94
C ARG A 400 12.89 5.09 24.30
N ARG A 401 14.02 5.37 24.96
CA ARG A 401 15.15 6.07 24.34
C ARG A 401 15.90 5.19 23.34
N HIS A 402 15.90 3.88 23.57
CA HIS A 402 16.70 2.92 22.81
C HIS A 402 15.92 2.19 21.74
N ILE A 403 14.60 2.05 21.90
CA ILE A 403 13.70 1.44 20.92
C ILE A 403 12.70 2.49 20.48
N GLN A 404 12.79 2.89 19.21
CA GLN A 404 11.91 3.89 18.60
C GLN A 404 11.03 3.27 17.52
N PHE A 405 9.88 3.88 17.29
CA PHE A 405 8.86 3.38 16.38
C PHE A 405 8.56 4.41 15.28
N ILE A 406 8.58 3.97 14.02
CA ILE A 406 8.09 4.73 12.87
C ILE A 406 6.77 4.09 12.48
N PHE A 407 5.67 4.84 12.64
CA PHE A 407 4.31 4.36 12.38
C PHE A 407 3.98 4.37 10.89
N GLN A 408 3.00 3.56 10.51
CA GLN A 408 2.53 3.35 9.14
C GLN A 408 2.00 4.64 8.47
N ASP A 409 1.25 5.47 9.21
CA ASP A 409 0.65 6.69 8.70
C ASP A 409 1.43 7.93 9.19
N PRO A 410 2.19 8.62 8.32
CA PRO A 410 2.92 9.82 8.69
C PRO A 410 2.01 11.02 8.99
N PHE A 411 0.77 11.04 8.46
CA PHE A 411 -0.22 12.08 8.75
C PHE A 411 -0.74 11.97 10.19
N ALA A 412 -1.19 10.78 10.58
CA ALA A 412 -1.68 10.53 11.93
C ALA A 412 -0.57 10.59 12.99
N SER A 413 0.71 10.48 12.57
CA SER A 413 1.86 10.48 13.48
C SER A 413 2.32 11.87 13.90
N LEU A 414 1.93 12.92 13.21
CA LEU A 414 2.33 14.31 13.47
C LEU A 414 1.12 15.13 13.94
N ASP A 415 1.26 15.90 15.02
CA ASP A 415 0.21 16.86 15.43
C ASP A 415 0.20 18.03 14.43
N PRO A 416 -0.91 18.27 13.69
CA PRO A 416 -0.98 19.33 12.68
C PRO A 416 -0.91 20.76 13.25
N ARG A 417 -1.01 20.91 14.56
CA ARG A 417 -1.03 22.20 15.26
C ARG A 417 0.34 22.69 15.70
N VAL A 418 1.37 21.83 15.60
CA VAL A 418 2.75 22.17 15.99
C VAL A 418 3.68 22.12 14.78
N THR A 419 4.75 22.90 14.83
CA THR A 419 5.74 22.93 13.76
C THR A 419 6.53 21.60 13.69
N ILE A 420 7.11 21.31 12.53
CA ILE A 420 7.93 20.09 12.37
C ILE A 420 9.19 20.14 13.25
N GLY A 421 9.78 21.32 13.43
CA GLY A 421 10.91 21.50 14.34
C GLY A 421 10.58 21.11 15.77
N TYR A 422 9.41 21.54 16.27
CA TYR A 422 8.96 21.15 17.59
C TYR A 422 8.67 19.63 17.67
N SER A 423 8.04 19.04 16.64
CA SER A 423 7.75 17.61 16.59
C SER A 423 9.03 16.74 16.69
N ILE A 424 10.15 17.19 16.10
CA ILE A 424 11.45 16.51 16.17
C ILE A 424 12.14 16.81 17.52
N MET A 425 11.94 18.01 18.07
CA MET A 425 12.54 18.46 19.33
C MET A 425 11.90 17.84 20.58
N GLU A 426 10.60 17.60 20.53
CA GLU A 426 9.81 17.14 21.67
C GLU A 426 10.41 15.93 22.40
N PRO A 427 10.86 14.84 21.72
CA PRO A 427 11.53 13.73 22.39
C PRO A 427 12.78 14.14 23.17
N LEU A 428 13.58 15.09 22.64
CA LEU A 428 14.79 15.59 23.32
C LEU A 428 14.43 16.27 24.64
N LEU A 429 13.36 17.07 24.63
CA LEU A 429 12.90 17.81 25.82
C LEU A 429 12.30 16.87 26.86
N ILE A 430 11.43 15.92 26.45
CA ILE A 430 10.76 14.97 27.35
C ILE A 430 11.77 14.05 28.04
N HIS A 431 12.77 13.59 27.30
CA HIS A 431 13.79 12.70 27.83
C HIS A 431 14.98 13.45 28.46
N GLY A 432 14.98 14.79 28.44
CA GLY A 432 16.04 15.61 29.02
C GLY A 432 17.40 15.42 28.36
N VAL A 433 17.44 15.12 27.07
CA VAL A 433 18.68 14.86 26.31
C VAL A 433 19.36 16.16 25.91
N ALA A 434 18.57 17.15 25.44
CA ALA A 434 19.06 18.48 25.05
C ALA A 434 17.97 19.53 25.31
N LYS A 435 18.37 20.80 25.46
CA LYS A 435 17.46 21.94 25.67
C LYS A 435 17.97 23.18 24.95
N GLY A 436 17.04 24.12 24.64
CA GLY A 436 17.40 25.41 24.05
C GLY A 436 18.20 25.24 22.76
N ARG A 437 19.26 26.00 22.61
CA ARG A 437 20.10 26.04 21.40
C ARG A 437 20.70 24.68 21.00
N GLU A 438 21.03 23.83 21.98
CA GLU A 438 21.55 22.48 21.72
C GLU A 438 20.46 21.60 21.04
N ALA A 439 19.23 21.68 21.53
CA ALA A 439 18.10 20.95 20.92
C ALA A 439 17.83 21.47 19.49
N GLU A 440 17.87 22.78 19.25
CA GLU A 440 17.69 23.38 17.91
C GLU A 440 18.79 22.92 16.94
N GLN A 441 20.03 22.92 17.35
CA GLN A 441 21.15 22.41 16.53
C GLN A 441 20.99 20.93 16.20
N ARG A 442 20.56 20.14 17.18
CA ARG A 442 20.28 18.72 16.96
C ARG A 442 19.13 18.50 15.96
N VAL A 443 18.06 19.28 16.05
CA VAL A 443 16.93 19.24 15.11
C VAL A 443 17.39 19.59 13.69
N SER A 444 18.16 20.68 13.52
CA SER A 444 18.70 21.08 12.21
C SER A 444 19.56 19.98 11.60
N TRP A 445 20.45 19.38 12.38
CA TRP A 445 21.29 18.27 11.95
C TRP A 445 20.46 17.03 11.53
N LEU A 446 19.40 16.69 12.28
CA LEU A 446 18.50 15.57 11.94
C LEU A 446 17.74 15.85 10.65
N MET A 447 17.28 17.09 10.46
CA MET A 447 16.60 17.49 9.22
C MET A 447 17.53 17.32 8.00
N GLU A 448 18.75 17.82 8.08
CA GLU A 448 19.77 17.66 7.02
C GLU A 448 20.05 16.18 6.73
N LYS A 449 20.26 15.37 7.77
CA LYS A 449 20.49 13.92 7.64
C LYS A 449 19.32 13.19 6.96
N CYS A 450 18.10 13.65 7.18
CA CYS A 450 16.90 13.11 6.51
C CYS A 450 16.60 13.78 5.16
N GLY A 451 17.47 14.66 4.65
CA GLY A 451 17.30 15.35 3.38
C GLY A 451 16.17 16.38 3.38
N LEU A 452 15.98 17.05 4.53
CA LEU A 452 15.08 18.18 4.71
C LEU A 452 15.89 19.47 4.88
N ALA A 453 15.44 20.56 4.28
CA ALA A 453 16.10 21.85 4.44
C ALA A 453 15.81 22.42 5.86
N PRO A 454 16.85 22.80 6.65
CA PRO A 454 16.66 23.32 8.01
C PRO A 454 15.78 24.55 8.10
N GLU A 455 15.72 25.37 7.04
CA GLU A 455 14.89 26.58 6.97
C GLU A 455 13.39 26.28 7.05
N MET A 456 13.00 25.01 6.86
CA MET A 456 11.61 24.57 6.96
C MET A 456 11.16 24.27 8.41
N ILE A 457 12.03 24.47 9.41
CA ILE A 457 11.83 24.06 10.81
C ILE A 457 10.52 24.63 11.41
N ASP A 458 10.12 25.84 11.01
CA ASP A 458 8.92 26.54 11.52
C ASP A 458 7.64 26.23 10.76
N ARG A 459 7.70 25.37 9.72
CA ARG A 459 6.52 24.98 8.93
C ARG A 459 5.72 23.90 9.65
N TYR A 460 4.43 23.79 9.26
CA TYR A 460 3.50 22.83 9.79
C TYR A 460 3.41 21.56 8.92
N PRO A 461 3.02 20.42 9.48
CA PRO A 461 2.95 19.15 8.74
C PRO A 461 2.13 19.21 7.45
N HIS A 462 1.06 19.97 7.39
CA HIS A 462 0.19 20.09 6.21
C HIS A 462 0.86 20.78 5.00
N GLU A 463 1.98 21.48 5.21
CA GLU A 463 2.75 22.15 4.15
C GLU A 463 3.74 21.20 3.44
N PHE A 464 3.83 19.93 3.87
CA PHE A 464 4.78 18.93 3.36
C PHE A 464 4.10 17.82 2.57
N SER A 465 4.80 17.28 1.57
CA SER A 465 4.40 16.07 0.86
C SER A 465 4.45 14.83 1.77
N GLY A 466 3.79 13.73 1.36
CA GLY A 466 3.83 12.46 2.10
C GLY A 466 5.25 11.97 2.37
N GLY A 467 6.12 11.99 1.37
CA GLY A 467 7.52 11.59 1.51
C GLY A 467 8.33 12.51 2.44
N GLN A 468 8.08 13.82 2.40
CA GLN A 468 8.70 14.76 3.33
C GLN A 468 8.21 14.53 4.78
N ARG A 469 6.93 14.26 4.99
CA ARG A 469 6.39 13.89 6.33
C ARG A 469 7.01 12.60 6.84
N GLN A 470 7.23 11.62 5.98
CA GLN A 470 7.92 10.39 6.35
C GLN A 470 9.36 10.67 6.81
N ARG A 471 10.10 11.55 6.11
CA ARG A 471 11.43 11.99 6.52
C ARG A 471 11.41 12.71 7.88
N ILE A 472 10.38 13.49 8.18
CA ILE A 472 10.18 14.14 9.50
C ILE A 472 9.94 13.07 10.58
N CYS A 473 9.12 12.05 10.32
CA CYS A 473 8.91 10.94 11.26
C CYS A 473 10.19 10.15 11.53
N ILE A 474 11.02 9.93 10.50
CA ILE A 474 12.35 9.31 10.65
C ILE A 474 13.25 10.21 11.50
N ALA A 475 13.35 11.51 11.21
CA ALA A 475 14.14 12.46 11.99
C ALA A 475 13.74 12.48 13.47
N ARG A 476 12.42 12.47 13.75
CA ARG A 476 11.87 12.38 15.11
C ARG A 476 12.28 11.08 15.82
N ALA A 477 12.20 9.94 15.15
CA ALA A 477 12.61 8.65 15.70
C ALA A 477 14.12 8.61 16.03
N LEU A 478 14.94 9.28 15.23
CA LEU A 478 16.39 9.37 15.43
C LEU A 478 16.82 10.36 16.52
N ALA A 479 15.92 11.21 17.02
CA ALA A 479 16.26 12.30 17.95
C ALA A 479 17.02 11.80 19.19
N LEU A 480 16.64 10.63 19.71
CA LEU A 480 17.18 10.04 20.95
C LEU A 480 18.40 9.11 20.73
N ASN A 481 18.95 9.02 19.53
CA ASN A 481 19.99 8.06 19.16
C ASN A 481 19.62 6.61 19.54
N PRO A 482 18.51 6.08 19.02
CA PRO A 482 18.06 4.74 19.36
C PRO A 482 19.05 3.68 18.89
N LYS A 483 19.00 2.50 19.49
CA LYS A 483 19.71 1.30 19.03
C LYS A 483 18.86 0.46 18.08
N VAL A 484 17.53 0.50 18.28
CA VAL A 484 16.56 -0.23 17.47
C VAL A 484 15.50 0.74 16.93
N ILE A 485 15.24 0.65 15.65
CA ILE A 485 14.08 1.27 15.00
C ILE A 485 13.14 0.17 14.55
N ILE A 486 11.87 0.26 14.96
CA ILE A 486 10.78 -0.55 14.42
C ILE A 486 10.08 0.30 13.36
N ALA A 487 10.25 -0.05 12.09
CA ALA A 487 9.65 0.65 10.95
C ALA A 487 8.43 -0.15 10.47
N ASP A 488 7.23 0.30 10.85
CA ASP A 488 5.97 -0.39 10.56
C ASP A 488 5.34 0.19 9.30
N GLU A 489 5.43 -0.55 8.19
CA GLU A 489 4.93 -0.18 6.86
C GLU A 489 5.29 1.26 6.45
N SER A 490 6.47 1.69 6.84
CA SER A 490 6.93 3.08 6.76
C SER A 490 7.13 3.63 5.33
N VAL A 491 6.95 2.80 4.30
CA VAL A 491 7.09 3.18 2.89
C VAL A 491 5.89 2.79 2.02
N SER A 492 4.90 2.10 2.57
CA SER A 492 3.80 1.50 1.80
C SER A 492 2.83 2.52 1.16
N ALA A 493 2.69 3.70 1.76
CA ALA A 493 1.80 4.77 1.27
C ALA A 493 2.53 5.80 0.39
N LEU A 494 3.75 5.49 -0.07
CA LEU A 494 4.59 6.40 -0.83
C LEU A 494 4.71 5.96 -2.29
N ASP A 495 4.83 6.94 -3.18
CA ASP A 495 5.18 6.68 -4.59
C ASP A 495 6.51 5.94 -4.70
N VAL A 496 6.66 5.11 -5.74
CA VAL A 496 7.79 4.21 -5.96
C VAL A 496 9.15 4.92 -5.87
N SER A 497 9.27 6.12 -6.47
CA SER A 497 10.53 6.90 -6.42
C SER A 497 10.85 7.37 -5.00
N ILE A 498 9.85 7.82 -4.25
CA ILE A 498 10.02 8.27 -2.86
C ILE A 498 10.30 7.08 -1.94
N GLN A 499 9.60 5.95 -2.17
CA GLN A 499 9.84 4.69 -1.46
C GLN A 499 11.30 4.25 -1.58
N ALA A 500 11.85 4.23 -2.81
CA ALA A 500 13.25 3.89 -3.06
C ALA A 500 14.22 4.86 -2.36
N GLN A 501 13.93 6.17 -2.36
CA GLN A 501 14.72 7.17 -1.63
C GLN A 501 14.70 6.96 -0.12
N ILE A 502 13.54 6.62 0.48
CA ILE A 502 13.42 6.38 1.92
C ILE A 502 14.16 5.09 2.32
N VAL A 503 14.09 4.04 1.50
CA VAL A 503 14.85 2.80 1.74
C VAL A 503 16.36 3.08 1.70
N ASN A 504 16.84 3.83 0.71
CA ASN A 504 18.24 4.24 0.63
C ASN A 504 18.65 5.06 1.86
N LEU A 505 17.82 6.03 2.27
CA LEU A 505 18.04 6.81 3.49
C LEU A 505 18.16 5.92 4.73
N LEU A 506 17.29 4.92 4.90
CA LEU A 506 17.34 4.00 6.05
C LEU A 506 18.63 3.17 6.04
N LEU A 507 19.09 2.70 4.88
CA LEU A 507 20.35 1.98 4.74
C LEU A 507 21.58 2.86 5.06
N ASP A 508 21.56 4.13 4.65
CA ASP A 508 22.63 5.08 4.96
C ASP A 508 22.66 5.40 6.45
N LEU A 509 21.49 5.70 7.05
CA LEU A 509 21.37 5.96 8.49
C LEU A 509 21.76 4.73 9.33
N GLN A 510 21.44 3.51 8.87
CA GLN A 510 21.86 2.28 9.53
C GLN A 510 23.38 2.17 9.61
N ARG A 511 24.08 2.46 8.51
CA ARG A 511 25.54 2.43 8.46
C ARG A 511 26.20 3.54 9.30
N GLU A 512 25.67 4.77 9.20
CA GLU A 512 26.25 5.93 9.87
C GLU A 512 26.03 5.94 11.38
N LEU A 513 24.85 5.48 11.83
CA LEU A 513 24.40 5.58 13.22
C LEU A 513 24.40 4.23 13.96
N ASP A 514 24.90 3.18 13.32
CA ASP A 514 24.96 1.82 13.89
C ASP A 514 23.58 1.31 14.36
N LEU A 515 22.58 1.49 13.55
CA LEU A 515 21.19 1.15 13.86
C LEU A 515 20.87 -0.32 13.54
N SER A 516 20.06 -0.94 14.38
CA SER A 516 19.36 -2.18 14.03
C SER A 516 17.91 -1.87 13.69
N ILE A 517 17.38 -2.49 12.63
CA ILE A 517 16.05 -2.17 12.11
C ILE A 517 15.18 -3.43 12.11
N LEU A 518 14.00 -3.35 12.74
CA LEU A 518 12.92 -4.29 12.51
C LEU A 518 12.00 -3.67 11.44
N PHE A 519 12.09 -4.16 10.22
CA PHE A 519 11.37 -3.61 9.07
C PHE A 519 10.12 -4.42 8.77
N ILE A 520 8.95 -3.87 9.05
CA ILE A 520 7.66 -4.52 8.79
C ILE A 520 7.13 -4.01 7.45
N SER A 521 6.85 -4.93 6.52
CA SER A 521 6.31 -4.60 5.21
C SER A 521 5.53 -5.76 4.61
N HIS A 522 4.62 -5.45 3.69
CA HIS A 522 3.98 -6.41 2.80
C HIS A 522 4.58 -6.40 1.38
N ASP A 523 5.45 -5.43 1.08
CA ASP A 523 6.14 -5.33 -0.22
C ASP A 523 7.41 -6.18 -0.21
N MET A 524 7.32 -7.35 -0.84
CA MET A 524 8.41 -8.34 -0.87
C MET A 524 9.62 -7.84 -1.67
N ALA A 525 9.43 -7.03 -2.71
CA ALA A 525 10.54 -6.54 -3.53
C ALA A 525 11.37 -5.48 -2.80
N VAL A 526 10.72 -4.66 -1.97
CA VAL A 526 11.41 -3.74 -1.04
C VAL A 526 12.14 -4.50 0.06
N VAL A 527 11.48 -5.50 0.64
CA VAL A 527 12.08 -6.36 1.68
C VAL A 527 13.34 -7.06 1.16
N GLU A 528 13.32 -7.56 -0.07
CA GLU A 528 14.49 -8.17 -0.71
C GLU A 528 15.69 -7.19 -0.75
N ARG A 529 15.45 -5.89 -0.91
CA ARG A 529 16.51 -4.87 -0.99
C ARG A 529 17.11 -4.49 0.36
N ILE A 530 16.27 -4.36 1.40
CA ILE A 530 16.69 -3.76 2.67
C ILE A 530 17.10 -4.79 3.73
N SER A 531 16.68 -6.06 3.62
CA SER A 531 16.82 -7.02 4.70
C SER A 531 18.09 -7.86 4.64
N HIS A 532 18.61 -8.26 5.82
CA HIS A 532 19.63 -9.30 5.99
C HIS A 532 18.96 -10.65 6.21
N ARG A 533 17.93 -10.70 7.06
CA ARG A 533 17.10 -11.88 7.34
C ARG A 533 15.62 -11.51 7.25
N VAL A 534 14.79 -12.53 7.03
CA VAL A 534 13.35 -12.38 6.86
C VAL A 534 12.59 -13.35 7.76
N VAL A 535 11.55 -12.84 8.42
CA VAL A 535 10.55 -13.57 9.18
C VAL A 535 9.24 -13.52 8.41
N VAL A 536 8.71 -14.66 8.04
CA VAL A 536 7.39 -14.77 7.40
C VAL A 536 6.36 -15.13 8.44
N MET A 537 5.35 -14.26 8.60
CA MET A 537 4.25 -14.46 9.55
C MET A 537 2.97 -14.87 8.84
N TYR A 538 2.27 -15.84 9.41
CA TYR A 538 0.98 -16.33 8.97
C TYR A 538 0.08 -16.60 10.17
N LEU A 539 -1.12 -16.01 10.22
CA LEU A 539 -2.12 -16.21 11.29
C LEU A 539 -1.55 -16.06 12.72
N GLY A 540 -0.73 -15.03 12.94
CA GLY A 540 -0.12 -14.73 14.24
C GLY A 540 1.14 -15.53 14.58
N GLN A 541 1.60 -16.41 13.70
CA GLN A 541 2.74 -17.31 13.94
C GLN A 541 3.87 -17.06 12.92
N VAL A 542 5.11 -17.38 13.31
CA VAL A 542 6.23 -17.46 12.36
C VAL A 542 6.18 -18.80 11.65
N VAL A 543 6.09 -18.78 10.33
CA VAL A 543 6.07 -20.00 9.51
C VAL A 543 7.38 -20.28 8.80
N GLU A 544 8.17 -19.24 8.56
CA GLU A 544 9.50 -19.36 7.95
C GLU A 544 10.39 -18.22 8.44
N ILE A 545 11.64 -18.48 8.78
CA ILE A 545 12.64 -17.49 9.14
C ILE A 545 14.02 -17.92 8.63
N GLY A 546 14.72 -17.02 7.98
CA GLY A 546 16.06 -17.34 7.46
C GLY A 546 16.79 -16.14 6.88
N PRO A 547 18.04 -16.36 6.40
CA PRO A 547 18.75 -15.39 5.58
C PRO A 547 17.87 -14.95 4.40
N ARG A 548 17.94 -13.67 4.02
CA ARG A 548 17.17 -13.13 2.89
C ARG A 548 17.27 -14.04 1.65
N ARG A 549 18.48 -14.41 1.25
CA ARG A 549 18.71 -15.26 0.09
C ARG A 549 17.98 -16.60 0.20
N ALA A 550 17.99 -17.26 1.36
CA ALA A 550 17.33 -18.54 1.55
C ALA A 550 15.81 -18.42 1.40
N VAL A 551 15.19 -17.39 2.02
CA VAL A 551 13.73 -17.19 1.96
C VAL A 551 13.27 -16.79 0.56
N PHE A 552 14.02 -15.91 -0.16
CA PHE A 552 13.63 -15.42 -1.48
C PHE A 552 13.97 -16.37 -2.63
N GLU A 553 15.14 -17.01 -2.60
CA GLU A 553 15.60 -17.86 -3.71
C GLU A 553 15.15 -19.32 -3.55
N ASN A 554 14.91 -19.78 -2.31
CA ASN A 554 14.50 -21.15 -2.00
C ASN A 554 13.45 -21.21 -0.86
N PRO A 555 12.30 -20.55 -1.02
CA PRO A 555 11.22 -20.58 -0.02
C PRO A 555 10.75 -22.02 0.21
N GLN A 556 10.59 -22.41 1.49
CA GLN A 556 10.22 -23.78 1.83
C GLN A 556 8.76 -23.90 2.22
N HIS A 557 8.23 -22.96 3.03
CA HIS A 557 6.85 -23.04 3.47
C HIS A 557 5.87 -22.76 2.32
N PRO A 558 4.78 -23.53 2.17
CA PRO A 558 3.79 -23.33 1.09
C PRO A 558 3.20 -21.91 1.06
N TYR A 559 2.99 -21.30 2.23
CA TYR A 559 2.51 -19.91 2.33
C TYR A 559 3.54 -18.90 1.78
N THR A 560 4.84 -19.08 2.09
CA THR A 560 5.90 -18.21 1.55
C THR A 560 5.95 -18.32 0.02
N LYS A 561 5.83 -19.51 -0.54
CA LYS A 561 5.75 -19.72 -1.99
C LYS A 561 4.55 -19.01 -2.61
N LYS A 562 3.38 -19.11 -1.94
CA LYS A 562 2.15 -18.41 -2.37
C LYS A 562 2.33 -16.89 -2.34
N LEU A 563 2.92 -16.36 -1.24
CA LEU A 563 3.17 -14.93 -1.08
C LEU A 563 4.11 -14.40 -2.18
N MET A 564 5.20 -15.12 -2.48
CA MET A 564 6.14 -14.78 -3.55
C MET A 564 5.49 -14.83 -4.94
N ALA A 565 4.66 -15.82 -5.21
CA ALA A 565 3.97 -15.99 -6.49
C ALA A 565 2.91 -14.91 -6.77
N ALA A 566 2.42 -14.23 -5.72
CA ALA A 566 1.41 -13.19 -5.83
C ALA A 566 2.02 -11.79 -6.08
N VAL A 567 3.33 -11.62 -5.96
CA VAL A 567 4.00 -10.33 -6.20
C VAL A 567 3.95 -9.99 -7.69
N PRO A 568 3.41 -8.81 -8.08
CA PRO A 568 3.41 -8.38 -9.46
C PRO A 568 4.84 -8.21 -10.00
N VAL A 569 5.07 -8.65 -11.23
CA VAL A 569 6.38 -8.51 -11.89
C VAL A 569 6.29 -7.37 -12.91
N ALA A 570 7.19 -6.39 -12.80
CA ALA A 570 7.24 -5.26 -13.73
C ALA A 570 7.84 -5.66 -15.11
N ASP A 571 7.22 -6.67 -15.73
CA ASP A 571 7.57 -7.20 -17.05
C ASP A 571 6.28 -7.63 -17.78
N PRO A 572 5.89 -6.96 -18.87
CA PRO A 572 4.68 -7.25 -19.62
C PRO A 572 4.61 -8.68 -20.18
N SER A 573 5.74 -9.38 -20.35
CA SER A 573 5.76 -10.78 -20.81
C SER A 573 5.04 -11.73 -19.85
N TYR A 574 4.83 -11.31 -18.60
CA TYR A 574 4.07 -12.04 -17.59
C TYR A 574 2.57 -11.79 -17.62
N ARG A 575 2.09 -10.81 -18.41
CA ARG A 575 0.66 -10.39 -18.50
C ARG A 575 -0.32 -11.53 -18.77
N HIS A 576 0.10 -12.57 -19.49
CA HIS A 576 -0.77 -13.70 -19.86
C HIS A 576 -0.56 -14.95 -19.01
N ARG A 577 0.31 -14.91 -18.01
CA ARG A 577 0.46 -16.04 -17.09
C ARG A 577 -0.79 -16.13 -16.20
N GLN A 578 -1.48 -17.27 -16.29
CA GLN A 578 -2.50 -17.61 -15.31
C GLN A 578 -1.79 -17.87 -13.98
N HIS A 579 -1.90 -16.92 -13.06
CA HIS A 579 -1.55 -17.20 -11.69
C HIS A 579 -2.52 -18.26 -11.18
N SER A 580 -2.01 -19.45 -10.83
CA SER A 580 -2.76 -20.43 -10.07
C SER A 580 -2.93 -19.89 -8.63
N LEU A 581 -3.79 -18.88 -8.51
CA LEU A 581 -4.14 -18.35 -7.20
C LEU A 581 -5.00 -19.41 -6.52
N LEU A 582 -4.44 -20.01 -5.48
CA LEU A 582 -5.24 -20.84 -4.59
C LEU A 582 -6.38 -19.97 -4.05
N VAL A 583 -7.61 -20.43 -4.29
CA VAL A 583 -8.86 -19.71 -3.97
C VAL A 583 -9.12 -19.68 -2.45
N ASP A 584 -8.29 -20.36 -1.67
CA ASP A 584 -8.51 -20.51 -0.24
C ASP A 584 -8.33 -19.19 0.50
N GLU A 585 -9.42 -18.72 1.09
CA GLU A 585 -9.38 -17.60 2.03
C GLU A 585 -8.55 -17.95 3.25
N ILE A 586 -7.81 -16.94 3.75
CA ILE A 586 -7.07 -17.09 4.99
C ILE A 586 -8.08 -17.23 6.12
N PRO A 587 -7.97 -18.28 6.96
CA PRO A 587 -8.82 -18.42 8.12
C PRO A 587 -8.75 -17.21 9.04
N SER A 588 -9.83 -16.93 9.75
CA SER A 588 -9.87 -15.81 10.70
C SER A 588 -8.98 -16.10 11.92
N VAL A 589 -8.20 -15.11 12.33
CA VAL A 589 -7.46 -15.13 13.62
C VAL A 589 -8.39 -14.98 14.84
N VAL A 590 -9.69 -14.74 14.61
CA VAL A 590 -10.71 -14.65 15.66
C VAL A 590 -11.26 -16.04 15.94
N ARG A 591 -11.09 -16.52 17.17
CA ARG A 591 -11.53 -17.84 17.62
C ARG A 591 -12.43 -17.76 18.84
N HIS A 592 -13.21 -18.80 19.08
CA HIS A 592 -13.90 -18.94 20.35
C HIS A 592 -12.88 -19.01 21.50
N VAL A 593 -13.20 -18.45 22.66
CA VAL A 593 -12.27 -18.35 23.82
C VAL A 593 -11.62 -19.67 24.24
N ASN A 594 -12.29 -20.79 24.00
CA ASN A 594 -11.81 -22.14 24.31
C ASN A 594 -11.07 -22.83 23.16
N ASP A 595 -11.02 -22.22 21.99
CA ASP A 595 -10.34 -22.75 20.81
C ASP A 595 -8.93 -22.16 20.75
N LYS A 596 -7.90 -23.04 20.84
CA LYS A 596 -6.50 -22.64 20.80
C LYS A 596 -5.92 -22.91 19.43
N PRO A 597 -5.14 -21.98 18.88
CA PRO A 597 -4.44 -22.22 17.62
C PRO A 597 -3.41 -23.35 17.75
N LEU A 598 -3.26 -24.12 16.68
CA LEU A 598 -2.20 -25.11 16.57
C LEU A 598 -0.87 -24.39 16.33
N VAL A 599 0.07 -24.50 17.28
CA VAL A 599 1.42 -23.95 17.13
C VAL A 599 2.38 -25.11 16.81
N GLN A 600 3.07 -25.02 15.68
CA GLN A 600 4.08 -26.01 15.31
C GLN A 600 5.50 -25.44 15.50
N PRO A 601 6.44 -26.26 15.96
CA PRO A 601 7.82 -25.83 16.11
C PRO A 601 8.47 -25.58 14.75
N LEU A 602 9.34 -24.58 14.69
CA LEU A 602 10.22 -24.34 13.57
C LEU A 602 11.30 -25.43 13.51
N VAL A 603 11.50 -26.01 12.34
CA VAL A 603 12.51 -27.04 12.08
C VAL A 603 13.58 -26.44 11.17
N GLN A 604 14.83 -26.60 11.53
CA GLN A 604 15.95 -26.16 10.69
C GLN A 604 16.02 -27.00 9.42
N VAL A 605 16.00 -26.34 8.27
CA VAL A 605 16.06 -26.96 6.93
C VAL A 605 17.39 -26.68 6.24
N ASP A 606 18.06 -25.57 6.61
CA ASP A 606 19.39 -25.19 6.14
C ASP A 606 20.06 -24.30 7.21
N GLU A 607 21.30 -23.87 7.01
CA GLU A 607 22.03 -23.00 7.93
C GLU A 607 21.28 -21.70 8.19
N GLY A 608 20.84 -21.51 9.43
CA GLY A 608 20.05 -20.33 9.84
C GLY A 608 18.65 -20.24 9.21
N HIS A 609 18.18 -21.26 8.49
CA HIS A 609 16.88 -21.33 7.85
C HIS A 609 15.95 -22.30 8.55
N PHE A 610 14.85 -21.80 9.09
CA PHE A 610 13.88 -22.56 9.89
C PHE A 610 12.47 -22.43 9.29
N VAL A 611 11.71 -23.52 9.30
CA VAL A 611 10.40 -23.62 8.67
C VAL A 611 9.43 -24.42 9.55
N ALA A 612 8.20 -23.95 9.69
CA ALA A 612 7.10 -24.68 10.32
C ALA A 612 6.51 -25.71 9.33
N ARG A 613 6.02 -26.85 9.86
CA ARG A 613 5.54 -27.97 9.02
C ARG A 613 4.02 -28.06 8.91
N HIS A 614 3.28 -26.99 9.13
CA HIS A 614 1.83 -27.02 8.95
C HIS A 614 1.40 -26.59 7.54
N ALA A 615 0.29 -27.15 7.06
CA ALA A 615 -0.25 -26.82 5.77
C ALA A 615 -0.98 -25.45 5.81
N VAL A 616 -1.04 -24.77 4.69
CA VAL A 616 -1.85 -23.56 4.53
C VAL A 616 -3.32 -23.91 4.78
N GLY A 617 -4.02 -23.11 5.60
CA GLY A 617 -5.43 -23.35 5.96
C GLY A 617 -5.64 -24.26 7.18
N VAL A 618 -4.62 -24.96 7.64
CA VAL A 618 -4.64 -25.72 8.91
C VAL A 618 -4.09 -24.83 10.01
N TYR A 619 -4.97 -24.50 10.98
CA TYR A 619 -4.62 -23.50 12.02
C TYR A 619 -5.22 -23.86 13.38
#